data_c7d86a0d5b12ec5ebfbf2c29cc823a3a
#
_entry.id   c7d86a0d5b12ec5ebfbf2c29cc823a3a
#
_cell.length_a   1.000
_cell.length_b   1.000
_cell.length_c   1.000
_cell.angle_alpha   90.00
_cell.angle_beta   90.00
_cell.angle_gamma   90.00
#
_symmetry.space_group_name_H-M   'P 1'
#
loop_
_entity.id
_entity.type
_entity.pdbx_description
1 polymer ?
#
loop_
_entity_poly.entity_id
_entity_poly.type
_entity_poly.pdbx_seq_one_letter_code
_entity_poly.pdbx_strand_id
1 'polypeptide(L)'
;MTRGVCRRVALAAATALLGACSGGSGDSDESDAADAVDEGARQAEAAGPEELDGGDFYAVPDPMPEGEHGTLVRYQPVDDLDIGGATAWRIMYLSESLEGEPIVVTGTALVPSAEPPAGGRPLLTIAHGTTGIADECAPSKDPAATELALMGPFVDAGYLVVLSDYEGLGTPGRHPYLVGESEGRGVLDAALAARELPDAEAGDGLSIFGYSQGGHGALWAGQLAAEWAPDFDLAGTVAGAPATELPVIIGAAGSLPIAGFLYMIIAGFAEAYPEADPGLLLTPEGESELSAVDEGCVREVIGHFADTPNAELIEPDAAEVEPWAELAAANDPGRVATDAPILIVHSAADDVVPVAFSELLAQRMCAEGQVVERRVYDNGQGHGEAVPDAVTDAFAWLQQRAAGDEPASTCPTG
;
A
#
# COMPACT_ATOMS: atom_id res chain seq x y z
N MET A 1 40.89 35.59 -11.97
CA MET A 1 42.15 35.32 -11.28
C MET A 1 41.89 34.31 -10.18
N THR A 2 42.61 33.22 -10.30
CA THR A 2 43.03 32.16 -9.37
C THR A 2 41.97 31.13 -8.98
N ARG A 3 42.10 30.01 -9.53
CA ARG A 3 42.88 28.77 -9.50
C ARG A 3 42.11 27.64 -8.79
N GLY A 4 41.81 26.62 -9.59
CA GLY A 4 41.24 25.36 -9.17
C GLY A 4 42.26 24.48 -8.43
N VAL A 5 41.70 23.46 -7.75
CA VAL A 5 42.45 22.30 -7.29
C VAL A 5 41.67 21.01 -7.60
N CYS A 6 42.14 20.31 -8.62
CA CYS A 6 41.80 18.90 -8.84
C CYS A 6 42.56 18.03 -7.84
N ARG A 7 41.87 17.13 -7.13
CA ARG A 7 42.53 15.98 -6.48
C ARG A 7 42.10 14.70 -7.22
N ARG A 8 43.09 14.09 -7.86
CA ARG A 8 43.07 12.73 -8.37
C ARG A 8 43.37 11.77 -7.21
N VAL A 9 42.57 10.72 -7.08
CA VAL A 9 42.93 9.56 -6.22
C VAL A 9 43.39 8.43 -7.14
N ALA A 10 44.54 7.87 -6.84
CA ALA A 10 45.24 6.89 -7.63
C ALA A 10 44.78 5.46 -7.31
N LEU A 11 44.68 4.67 -8.36
CA LEU A 11 44.45 3.23 -8.36
C LEU A 11 45.78 2.52 -8.07
N ALA A 12 45.83 1.62 -7.09
CA ALA A 12 46.96 0.74 -6.83
C ALA A 12 46.60 -0.69 -7.26
N ALA A 13 47.31 -1.18 -8.27
CA ALA A 13 47.24 -2.57 -8.70
C ALA A 13 48.28 -3.39 -7.93
N ALA A 14 47.91 -4.53 -7.36
CA ALA A 14 48.80 -5.50 -6.77
C ALA A 14 48.92 -6.74 -7.68
N THR A 15 50.10 -6.99 -8.14
CA THR A 15 50.52 -8.11 -9.00
C THR A 15 50.88 -9.33 -8.15
N ALA A 16 50.33 -10.49 -8.44
CA ALA A 16 50.66 -11.76 -7.77
C ALA A 16 51.86 -12.44 -8.50
N LEU A 17 52.82 -12.89 -7.75
CA LEU A 17 53.97 -13.70 -8.19
C LEU A 17 53.63 -15.19 -8.01
N LEU A 18 53.82 -15.93 -9.08
CA LEU A 18 53.83 -17.40 -9.16
C LEU A 18 55.14 -17.95 -8.50
N GLY A 19 54.98 -18.94 -7.62
CA GLY A 19 56.07 -19.78 -7.16
C GLY A 19 55.65 -21.25 -7.26
N ALA A 20 56.25 -21.96 -8.18
CA ALA A 20 56.14 -23.41 -8.29
C ALA A 20 57.22 -24.10 -7.46
N CYS A 21 56.86 -25.15 -6.72
CA CYS A 21 57.76 -26.21 -6.31
C CYS A 21 57.02 -27.54 -6.24
N SER A 22 57.63 -28.51 -6.88
CA SER A 22 57.25 -29.89 -7.14
C SER A 22 57.47 -30.84 -5.98
N GLY A 23 56.63 -31.88 -5.90
CA GLY A 23 57.08 -33.25 -5.55
C GLY A 23 56.59 -33.81 -4.23
N GLY A 24 55.85 -34.91 -4.25
CA GLY A 24 55.65 -35.82 -3.12
C GLY A 24 54.34 -36.62 -3.22
N SER A 25 54.43 -37.83 -3.78
CA SER A 25 53.36 -38.84 -3.81
C SER A 25 53.00 -39.36 -2.43
N GLY A 26 51.70 -39.49 -2.17
CA GLY A 26 51.16 -40.19 -1.01
C GLY A 26 49.64 -40.36 -1.21
N ASP A 27 49.27 -41.56 -1.67
CA ASP A 27 47.88 -42.04 -1.69
C ASP A 27 47.33 -42.14 -0.29
N SER A 28 46.17 -41.53 -0.05
CA SER A 28 45.17 -42.03 0.93
C SER A 28 43.88 -41.22 0.80
N ASP A 29 42.81 -41.92 0.44
CA ASP A 29 41.37 -41.72 0.65
C ASP A 29 40.93 -40.34 1.21
N GLU A 30 40.51 -39.44 0.33
CA GLU A 30 39.66 -38.29 0.62
C GLU A 30 38.66 -38.05 -0.55
N SER A 31 37.74 -38.99 -0.75
CA SER A 31 36.69 -38.84 -1.77
C SER A 31 35.25 -38.80 -1.23
N ASP A 32 35.03 -38.88 0.11
CA ASP A 32 33.68 -38.96 0.66
C ASP A 32 33.19 -37.69 1.40
N ALA A 33 34.01 -36.64 1.47
CA ALA A 33 33.60 -35.39 2.18
C ALA A 33 33.20 -34.23 1.26
N ALA A 34 33.52 -34.30 -0.04
CA ALA A 34 33.21 -33.23 -1.00
C ALA A 34 31.79 -33.38 -1.61
N ASP A 35 31.25 -34.61 -1.70
CA ASP A 35 29.92 -34.84 -2.24
C ASP A 35 28.78 -34.54 -1.24
N ALA A 36 29.07 -34.55 0.06
CA ALA A 36 28.04 -34.24 1.09
C ALA A 36 27.77 -32.74 1.27
N VAL A 37 28.68 -31.87 0.82
CA VAL A 37 28.50 -30.39 0.92
C VAL A 37 27.75 -29.84 -0.30
N ASP A 38 27.80 -30.53 -1.44
CA ASP A 38 27.11 -30.09 -2.67
C ASP A 38 25.65 -30.59 -2.76
N GLU A 39 25.29 -31.62 -1.99
CA GLU A 39 23.90 -32.12 -1.90
C GLU A 39 23.05 -31.31 -0.92
N GLY A 40 23.66 -30.67 0.09
CA GLY A 40 22.98 -29.73 1.02
C GLY A 40 22.73 -28.35 0.42
N ALA A 41 23.48 -27.96 -0.61
CA ALA A 41 23.29 -26.65 -1.29
C ALA A 41 22.30 -26.70 -2.47
N ARG A 42 21.82 -27.89 -2.85
CA ARG A 42 20.85 -28.07 -3.95
C ARG A 42 19.41 -28.29 -3.48
N GLN A 43 19.10 -28.20 -2.19
CA GLN A 43 17.76 -28.44 -1.63
C GLN A 43 17.07 -27.20 -1.07
N ALA A 44 17.55 -26.01 -1.32
CA ALA A 44 16.75 -24.82 -1.17
C ALA A 44 16.21 -24.37 -2.55
N GLU A 45 15.49 -25.22 -3.26
CA GLU A 45 14.44 -24.76 -4.15
C GLU A 45 13.42 -24.07 -3.24
N ALA A 46 13.19 -22.77 -3.43
CA ALA A 46 12.18 -22.02 -2.71
C ALA A 46 10.88 -22.84 -2.77
N ALA A 47 10.38 -23.29 -1.63
CA ALA A 47 9.09 -23.96 -1.57
C ALA A 47 8.07 -22.98 -2.16
N GLY A 48 7.28 -23.42 -3.14
CA GLY A 48 6.21 -22.59 -3.69
C GLY A 48 5.21 -22.19 -2.60
N PRO A 49 4.28 -21.27 -2.90
CA PRO A 49 3.30 -20.78 -1.92
C PRO A 49 2.50 -21.93 -1.32
N GLU A 50 2.22 -21.84 -0.01
CA GLU A 50 1.50 -22.87 0.75
C GLU A 50 -0.01 -22.67 0.65
N GLU A 51 -0.75 -23.68 0.17
CA GLU A 51 -2.20 -23.70 0.38
C GLU A 51 -2.48 -24.15 1.82
N LEU A 52 -3.06 -23.26 2.63
CA LEU A 52 -3.33 -23.53 4.02
C LEU A 52 -4.72 -24.19 4.18
N ASP A 53 -4.74 -25.47 4.60
CA ASP A 53 -5.96 -26.20 4.94
C ASP A 53 -6.19 -26.16 6.46
N GLY A 54 -6.76 -25.05 6.94
CA GLY A 54 -7.02 -24.81 8.36
C GLY A 54 -5.82 -24.21 9.12
N GLY A 55 -6.00 -23.99 10.42
CA GLY A 55 -4.98 -23.35 11.26
C GLY A 55 -5.16 -21.83 11.37
N ASP A 56 -4.19 -21.18 11.98
CA ASP A 56 -4.16 -19.72 12.10
C ASP A 56 -3.50 -19.11 10.85
N PHE A 57 -4.32 -18.54 9.97
CA PHE A 57 -3.85 -17.96 8.72
C PHE A 57 -2.89 -16.78 8.96
N TYR A 58 -3.10 -16.01 10.03
CA TYR A 58 -2.34 -14.78 10.33
C TYR A 58 -1.04 -15.05 11.10
N ALA A 59 -0.80 -16.30 11.53
CA ALA A 59 0.46 -16.66 12.16
C ALA A 59 1.63 -16.49 11.19
N VAL A 60 2.58 -15.63 11.54
CA VAL A 60 3.79 -15.41 10.72
C VAL A 60 4.64 -16.67 10.75
N PRO A 61 5.12 -17.17 9.60
CA PRO A 61 6.04 -18.29 9.54
C PRO A 61 7.34 -18.03 10.32
N ASP A 62 7.83 -19.03 11.05
CA ASP A 62 9.12 -18.98 11.73
C ASP A 62 9.95 -20.20 11.29
N PRO A 63 11.06 -20.02 10.54
CA PRO A 63 11.64 -18.73 10.14
C PRO A 63 10.78 -17.97 9.12
N MET A 64 10.99 -16.64 9.04
CA MET A 64 10.43 -15.79 7.99
C MET A 64 10.81 -16.36 6.61
N PRO A 65 9.87 -16.50 5.68
CA PRO A 65 10.16 -16.96 4.33
C PRO A 65 11.21 -16.08 3.62
N GLU A 66 12.09 -16.69 2.85
CA GLU A 66 13.00 -15.97 1.98
C GLU A 66 12.32 -15.68 0.63
N GLY A 67 12.49 -14.48 0.10
CA GLY A 67 11.91 -14.06 -1.18
C GLY A 67 12.06 -12.56 -1.39
N GLU A 68 11.71 -12.10 -2.57
CA GLU A 68 11.58 -10.68 -2.90
C GLU A 68 10.21 -10.18 -2.40
N HIS A 69 10.06 -8.87 -2.21
CA HIS A 69 8.74 -8.29 -1.93
C HIS A 69 7.73 -8.71 -3.00
N GLY A 70 6.44 -8.80 -2.65
CA GLY A 70 5.40 -9.30 -3.54
C GLY A 70 5.36 -10.83 -3.70
N THR A 71 6.30 -11.60 -3.13
CA THR A 71 6.24 -13.08 -3.17
C THR A 71 5.06 -13.60 -2.38
N LEU A 72 4.23 -14.45 -2.97
CA LEU A 72 3.13 -15.13 -2.29
C LEU A 72 3.67 -16.18 -1.32
N VAL A 73 3.37 -16.01 -0.03
CA VAL A 73 3.80 -16.94 1.05
C VAL A 73 2.81 -18.06 1.22
N ARG A 74 1.53 -17.73 1.39
CA ARG A 74 0.44 -18.70 1.52
C ARG A 74 -0.89 -18.13 1.05
N TYR A 75 -1.82 -19.03 0.78
CA TYR A 75 -3.19 -18.68 0.41
C TYR A 75 -4.18 -19.67 1.02
N GLN A 76 -5.42 -19.22 1.20
CA GLN A 76 -6.52 -20.02 1.76
C GLN A 76 -7.83 -19.62 1.07
N PRO A 77 -8.72 -20.58 0.70
CA PRO A 77 -10.01 -20.24 0.12
C PRO A 77 -10.89 -19.48 1.13
N VAL A 78 -11.70 -18.54 0.62
CA VAL A 78 -12.74 -17.81 1.36
C VAL A 78 -14.10 -18.27 0.85
N ASP A 79 -14.67 -19.27 1.51
CA ASP A 79 -15.87 -19.98 1.00
C ASP A 79 -17.16 -19.16 1.05
N ASP A 80 -17.26 -18.18 1.94
CA ASP A 80 -18.47 -17.40 2.19
C ASP A 80 -18.53 -16.09 1.37
N LEU A 81 -17.59 -15.88 0.45
CA LEU A 81 -17.52 -14.68 -0.39
C LEU A 81 -17.85 -15.02 -1.85
N ASP A 82 -19.06 -14.66 -2.31
CA ASP A 82 -19.50 -14.86 -3.69
C ASP A 82 -19.61 -13.50 -4.41
N ILE A 83 -18.62 -13.19 -5.24
CA ILE A 83 -18.55 -11.95 -6.02
C ILE A 83 -18.29 -12.30 -7.48
N GLY A 84 -19.29 -12.08 -8.34
CA GLY A 84 -19.14 -12.20 -9.79
C GLY A 84 -18.71 -13.60 -10.28
N GLY A 85 -18.91 -14.67 -9.47
CA GLY A 85 -18.47 -16.02 -9.82
C GLY A 85 -16.93 -16.19 -9.76
N ALA A 86 -16.24 -15.37 -8.98
CA ALA A 86 -14.82 -15.54 -8.71
C ALA A 86 -14.57 -16.60 -7.61
N THR A 87 -13.39 -17.22 -7.65
CA THR A 87 -12.82 -17.89 -6.48
C THR A 87 -12.14 -16.83 -5.62
N ALA A 88 -12.53 -16.75 -4.35
CA ALA A 88 -11.95 -15.82 -3.40
C ALA A 88 -10.83 -16.51 -2.58
N TRP A 89 -9.70 -15.84 -2.47
CA TRP A 89 -8.53 -16.29 -1.74
C TRP A 89 -8.10 -15.26 -0.70
N ARG A 90 -7.91 -15.67 0.54
CA ARG A 90 -7.08 -14.92 1.48
C ARG A 90 -5.63 -15.20 1.15
N ILE A 91 -4.80 -14.18 1.11
CA ILE A 91 -3.38 -14.26 0.75
C ILE A 91 -2.50 -13.69 1.85
N MET A 92 -1.30 -14.23 2.00
CA MET A 92 -0.19 -13.66 2.77
C MET A 92 1.02 -13.57 1.83
N TYR A 93 1.68 -12.43 1.83
CA TYR A 93 2.78 -12.15 0.93
C TYR A 93 3.89 -11.36 1.63
N LEU A 94 5.08 -11.38 1.04
CA LEU A 94 6.21 -10.57 1.50
C LEU A 94 6.06 -9.13 1.06
N SER A 95 6.46 -8.21 1.92
CA SER A 95 6.64 -6.79 1.65
C SER A 95 7.86 -6.29 2.42
N GLU A 96 8.13 -4.99 2.37
CA GLU A 96 9.22 -4.36 3.10
C GLU A 96 8.71 -3.18 3.91
N SER A 97 9.19 -3.07 5.16
CA SER A 97 8.98 -1.89 6.00
C SER A 97 9.69 -0.65 5.41
N LEU A 98 9.50 0.51 6.03
CA LEU A 98 10.22 1.74 5.61
C LEU A 98 11.74 1.61 5.75
N GLU A 99 12.22 0.80 6.69
CA GLU A 99 13.64 0.52 6.91
C GLU A 99 14.22 -0.52 5.94
N GLY A 100 13.38 -1.11 5.05
CA GLY A 100 13.78 -2.17 4.13
C GLY A 100 13.90 -3.54 4.78
N GLU A 101 13.30 -3.75 5.95
CA GLU A 101 13.24 -5.05 6.59
C GLU A 101 12.07 -5.87 6.02
N PRO A 102 12.24 -7.18 5.76
CA PRO A 102 11.18 -8.01 5.25
C PRO A 102 10.06 -8.18 6.27
N ILE A 103 8.83 -7.96 5.82
CA ILE A 103 7.60 -8.16 6.60
C ILE A 103 6.63 -9.05 5.84
N VAL A 104 5.60 -9.56 6.51
CA VAL A 104 4.45 -10.20 5.86
C VAL A 104 3.23 -9.30 5.95
N VAL A 105 2.48 -9.25 4.87
CA VAL A 105 1.21 -8.54 4.76
C VAL A 105 0.14 -9.51 4.29
N THR A 106 -1.11 -9.27 4.64
CA THR A 106 -2.24 -10.09 4.21
C THR A 106 -3.18 -9.33 3.28
N GLY A 107 -4.11 -10.04 2.67
CA GLY A 107 -5.10 -9.46 1.77
C GLY A 107 -6.11 -10.48 1.27
N THR A 108 -6.96 -10.04 0.35
CA THR A 108 -7.96 -10.90 -0.30
C THR A 108 -7.91 -10.72 -1.81
N ALA A 109 -7.88 -11.81 -2.56
CA ALA A 109 -7.91 -11.81 -4.02
C ALA A 109 -9.14 -12.52 -4.57
N LEU A 110 -9.63 -12.06 -5.72
CA LEU A 110 -10.76 -12.62 -6.48
C LEU A 110 -10.24 -13.06 -7.85
N VAL A 111 -10.18 -14.36 -8.08
CA VAL A 111 -9.79 -14.96 -9.36
C VAL A 111 -11.04 -15.30 -10.14
N PRO A 112 -11.34 -14.65 -11.28
CA PRO A 112 -12.55 -14.95 -12.07
C PRO A 112 -12.54 -16.38 -12.58
N SER A 113 -13.70 -17.07 -12.51
CA SER A 113 -13.85 -18.43 -13.04
C SER A 113 -13.96 -18.48 -14.59
N ALA A 114 -14.16 -17.33 -15.23
CA ALA A 114 -14.20 -17.24 -16.70
C ALA A 114 -12.79 -17.47 -17.29
N GLU A 115 -12.71 -17.96 -18.53
CA GLU A 115 -11.44 -18.09 -19.24
C GLU A 115 -10.71 -16.75 -19.35
N PRO A 116 -9.39 -16.68 -19.14
CA PRO A 116 -8.64 -15.45 -19.26
C PRO A 116 -8.60 -14.95 -20.71
N PRO A 117 -8.55 -13.63 -20.93
CA PRO A 117 -8.33 -13.08 -22.26
C PRO A 117 -6.95 -13.43 -22.82
N ALA A 118 -6.78 -13.31 -24.14
CA ALA A 118 -5.47 -13.45 -24.74
C ALA A 118 -4.50 -12.38 -24.17
N GLY A 119 -3.40 -12.80 -23.57
CA GLY A 119 -2.44 -11.92 -22.91
C GLY A 119 -2.55 -11.91 -21.40
N GLY A 120 -3.44 -12.73 -20.82
CA GLY A 120 -3.66 -12.82 -19.37
C GLY A 120 -4.74 -11.86 -18.88
N ARG A 121 -5.13 -12.02 -17.62
CA ARG A 121 -6.12 -11.17 -16.95
C ARG A 121 -5.55 -9.80 -16.65
N PRO A 122 -6.24 -8.71 -16.95
CA PRO A 122 -5.89 -7.42 -16.37
C PRO A 122 -6.05 -7.49 -14.84
N LEU A 123 -5.22 -6.77 -14.11
CA LEU A 123 -5.21 -6.78 -12.67
C LEU A 123 -5.73 -5.45 -12.11
N LEU A 124 -6.60 -5.52 -11.10
CA LEU A 124 -7.01 -4.39 -10.29
C LEU A 124 -6.51 -4.62 -8.87
N THR A 125 -5.63 -3.75 -8.37
CA THR A 125 -5.28 -3.70 -6.96
C THR A 125 -6.06 -2.60 -6.25
N ILE A 126 -6.54 -2.91 -5.04
CA ILE A 126 -7.38 -2.02 -4.25
C ILE A 126 -6.64 -1.64 -2.97
N ALA A 127 -6.57 -0.36 -2.77
CA ALA A 127 -6.22 0.28 -1.51
C ALA A 127 -7.51 0.54 -0.73
N HIS A 128 -7.72 -0.13 0.42
CA HIS A 128 -8.97 -0.01 1.16
C HIS A 128 -9.09 1.29 1.96
N GLY A 129 -10.32 1.72 2.23
CA GLY A 129 -10.61 2.81 3.14
C GLY A 129 -10.36 2.44 4.60
N THR A 130 -10.41 3.41 5.51
CA THR A 130 -10.08 3.22 6.92
C THR A 130 -10.96 2.16 7.58
N THR A 131 -10.34 1.11 8.10
CA THR A 131 -10.98 0.06 8.91
C THR A 131 -10.62 0.14 10.38
N GLY A 132 -9.52 0.79 10.73
CA GLY A 132 -8.89 0.88 12.04
C GLY A 132 -7.40 0.60 11.91
N ILE A 133 -6.68 0.52 13.04
CA ILE A 133 -5.26 0.18 13.07
C ILE A 133 -4.93 -1.06 13.91
N ALA A 134 -5.93 -1.66 14.54
CA ALA A 134 -5.81 -2.90 15.31
C ALA A 134 -5.89 -4.13 14.39
N ASP A 135 -5.24 -5.22 14.78
CA ASP A 135 -5.18 -6.48 14.02
C ASP A 135 -6.55 -7.05 13.62
N GLU A 136 -7.56 -6.90 14.47
CA GLU A 136 -8.90 -7.36 14.16
C GLU A 136 -9.57 -6.63 13.02
N CYS A 137 -9.05 -5.46 12.64
CA CYS A 137 -9.61 -4.61 11.60
C CYS A 137 -9.09 -4.93 10.20
N ALA A 138 -8.21 -5.93 10.06
CA ALA A 138 -7.72 -6.37 8.77
C ALA A 138 -8.88 -6.74 7.83
N PRO A 139 -9.00 -6.10 6.65
CA PRO A 139 -10.06 -6.36 5.68
C PRO A 139 -10.25 -7.83 5.31
N SER A 140 -9.17 -8.60 5.23
CA SER A 140 -9.24 -10.02 4.89
C SER A 140 -9.92 -10.90 5.96
N LYS A 141 -10.20 -10.35 7.15
CA LYS A 141 -11.01 -11.04 8.19
C LYS A 141 -12.52 -10.93 7.94
N ASP A 142 -12.96 -9.84 7.28
CA ASP A 142 -14.35 -9.65 6.83
C ASP A 142 -14.37 -8.98 5.44
N PRO A 143 -13.95 -9.67 4.37
CA PRO A 143 -13.81 -9.07 3.05
C PRO A 143 -15.15 -8.62 2.44
N ALA A 144 -16.28 -9.16 2.91
CA ALA A 144 -17.61 -8.75 2.47
C ALA A 144 -18.02 -7.36 2.97
N ALA A 145 -17.36 -6.86 4.03
CA ALA A 145 -17.60 -5.52 4.57
C ALA A 145 -16.71 -4.44 3.91
N THR A 146 -15.95 -4.78 2.87
CA THR A 146 -15.00 -3.91 2.20
C THR A 146 -15.45 -3.52 0.79
N GLU A 147 -14.64 -2.73 0.09
CA GLU A 147 -14.83 -2.36 -1.32
C GLU A 147 -14.89 -3.59 -2.25
N LEU A 148 -14.33 -4.73 -1.85
CA LEU A 148 -14.43 -5.99 -2.62
C LEU A 148 -15.87 -6.38 -2.95
N ALA A 149 -16.82 -6.12 -2.03
CA ALA A 149 -18.23 -6.40 -2.26
C ALA A 149 -18.82 -5.70 -3.50
N LEU A 150 -18.18 -4.64 -3.99
CA LEU A 150 -18.60 -3.84 -5.14
C LEU A 150 -17.85 -4.23 -6.43
N MET A 151 -16.91 -5.17 -6.40
CA MET A 151 -16.01 -5.48 -7.51
C MET A 151 -16.60 -6.46 -8.55
N GLY A 152 -17.85 -6.87 -8.40
CA GLY A 152 -18.53 -7.74 -9.38
C GLY A 152 -18.35 -7.32 -10.84
N PRO A 153 -18.53 -6.03 -11.21
CA PRO A 153 -18.32 -5.58 -12.59
C PRO A 153 -16.90 -5.80 -13.12
N PHE A 154 -15.87 -5.68 -12.28
CA PHE A 154 -14.48 -5.94 -12.67
C PHE A 154 -14.25 -7.45 -12.86
N VAL A 155 -14.74 -8.28 -11.92
CA VAL A 155 -14.69 -9.74 -12.05
C VAL A 155 -15.39 -10.22 -13.31
N ASP A 156 -16.61 -9.71 -13.60
CA ASP A 156 -17.36 -10.02 -14.82
C ASP A 156 -16.63 -9.60 -16.11
N ALA A 157 -15.81 -8.56 -16.03
CA ALA A 157 -14.94 -8.09 -17.12
C ALA A 157 -13.61 -8.87 -17.21
N GLY A 158 -13.38 -9.85 -16.34
CA GLY A 158 -12.21 -10.74 -16.34
C GLY A 158 -10.99 -10.22 -15.59
N TYR A 159 -11.13 -9.17 -14.77
CA TYR A 159 -10.04 -8.68 -13.92
C TYR A 159 -9.75 -9.64 -12.78
N LEU A 160 -8.48 -9.95 -12.58
CA LEU A 160 -7.97 -10.42 -11.30
C LEU A 160 -7.99 -9.23 -10.33
N VAL A 161 -8.75 -9.35 -9.24
CA VAL A 161 -8.91 -8.26 -8.26
C VAL A 161 -8.21 -8.65 -6.97
N VAL A 162 -7.44 -7.74 -6.38
CA VAL A 162 -6.80 -7.95 -5.08
C VAL A 162 -6.94 -6.72 -4.20
N LEU A 163 -7.14 -6.92 -2.90
CA LEU A 163 -7.18 -5.88 -1.88
C LEU A 163 -6.13 -6.23 -0.83
N SER A 164 -5.18 -5.30 -0.59
CA SER A 164 -4.20 -5.39 0.49
C SER A 164 -4.84 -5.05 1.84
N ASP A 165 -4.43 -5.71 2.91
CA ASP A 165 -4.78 -5.29 4.27
C ASP A 165 -3.87 -4.15 4.79
N TYR A 166 -2.75 -3.86 4.11
CA TYR A 166 -1.61 -3.03 4.52
C TYR A 166 -0.76 -3.65 5.63
N GLU A 167 0.44 -3.09 5.82
CA GLU A 167 1.36 -3.40 6.91
C GLU A 167 0.69 -3.25 8.27
N GLY A 168 0.93 -4.20 9.19
CA GLY A 168 0.49 -4.11 10.58
C GLY A 168 -1.02 -4.30 10.81
N LEU A 169 -1.80 -4.71 9.78
CA LEU A 169 -3.18 -5.15 9.95
C LEU A 169 -3.27 -6.68 9.86
N GLY A 170 -3.56 -7.31 10.99
CA GLY A 170 -3.62 -8.77 11.13
C GLY A 170 -2.24 -9.44 11.18
N THR A 171 -1.17 -8.70 11.12
CA THR A 171 0.23 -9.14 11.17
C THR A 171 1.00 -8.29 12.19
N PRO A 172 2.17 -8.74 12.71
CA PRO A 172 2.89 -8.02 13.74
C PRO A 172 3.26 -6.57 13.37
N GLY A 173 3.24 -5.69 14.36
CA GLY A 173 3.44 -4.26 14.24
C GLY A 173 2.12 -3.51 14.31
N ARG A 174 2.16 -2.19 14.45
CA ARG A 174 0.98 -1.33 14.34
C ARG A 174 0.89 -0.82 12.90
N HIS A 175 -0.32 -0.76 12.34
CA HIS A 175 -0.51 -0.20 11.01
C HIS A 175 -0.02 1.25 10.93
N PRO A 176 0.96 1.57 10.04
CA PRO A 176 1.45 2.92 9.83
C PRO A 176 0.43 3.74 8.99
N TYR A 177 -0.67 4.10 9.63
CA TYR A 177 -1.83 4.75 9.02
C TYR A 177 -1.46 6.07 8.36
N LEU A 178 -1.81 6.24 7.08
CA LEU A 178 -1.46 7.37 6.20
C LEU A 178 0.06 7.60 6.05
N VAL A 179 0.85 6.56 6.21
CA VAL A 179 2.25 6.54 5.80
C VAL A 179 2.32 6.02 4.36
N GLY A 180 2.51 6.96 3.43
CA GLY A 180 2.24 6.72 2.02
C GLY A 180 3.09 5.64 1.37
N GLU A 181 4.38 5.58 1.70
CA GLU A 181 5.28 4.57 1.13
C GLU A 181 4.92 3.16 1.60
N SER A 182 4.57 2.97 2.88
CA SER A 182 4.11 1.69 3.42
C SER A 182 2.79 1.24 2.76
N GLU A 183 1.78 2.13 2.67
CA GLU A 183 0.51 1.81 2.01
C GLU A 183 0.73 1.46 0.53
N GLY A 184 1.52 2.27 -0.19
CA GLY A 184 1.79 2.07 -1.60
C GLY A 184 2.53 0.76 -1.91
N ARG A 185 3.53 0.39 -1.11
CA ARG A 185 4.24 -0.90 -1.19
C ARG A 185 3.28 -2.05 -0.98
N GLY A 186 2.51 -2.04 0.11
CA GLY A 186 1.54 -3.11 0.41
C GLY A 186 0.52 -3.34 -0.72
N VAL A 187 0.04 -2.27 -1.37
CA VAL A 187 -0.90 -2.33 -2.51
C VAL A 187 -0.25 -2.95 -3.74
N LEU A 188 1.00 -2.60 -4.06
CA LEU A 188 1.72 -3.14 -5.21
C LEU A 188 2.15 -4.59 -4.98
N ASP A 189 2.61 -4.91 -3.77
CA ASP A 189 3.02 -6.27 -3.40
C ASP A 189 1.84 -7.25 -3.40
N ALA A 190 0.65 -6.80 -3.00
CA ALA A 190 -0.57 -7.58 -3.16
C ALA A 190 -0.84 -7.93 -4.63
N ALA A 191 -0.60 -6.98 -5.55
CA ALA A 191 -0.75 -7.20 -6.99
C ALA A 191 0.27 -8.23 -7.52
N LEU A 192 1.53 -8.13 -7.09
CA LEU A 192 2.58 -9.09 -7.44
C LEU A 192 2.22 -10.50 -6.93
N ALA A 193 1.83 -10.61 -5.66
CA ALA A 193 1.46 -11.88 -5.04
C ALA A 193 0.23 -12.54 -5.71
N ALA A 194 -0.76 -11.75 -6.10
CA ALA A 194 -1.97 -12.28 -6.74
C ALA A 194 -1.67 -12.98 -8.07
N ARG A 195 -0.58 -12.64 -8.77
CA ARG A 195 -0.15 -13.33 -10.02
C ARG A 195 0.25 -14.78 -9.79
N GLU A 196 0.66 -15.12 -8.57
CA GLU A 196 1.14 -16.46 -8.21
C GLU A 196 0.01 -17.40 -7.74
N LEU A 197 -1.22 -16.89 -7.62
CA LEU A 197 -2.37 -17.71 -7.20
C LEU A 197 -2.75 -18.75 -8.25
N PRO A 198 -3.34 -19.90 -7.81
CA PRO A 198 -3.92 -20.87 -8.74
C PRO A 198 -4.91 -20.22 -9.70
N ASP A 199 -4.82 -20.57 -10.98
CA ASP A 199 -5.70 -20.09 -12.06
C ASP A 199 -5.73 -18.55 -12.23
N ALA A 200 -4.77 -17.83 -11.64
CA ALA A 200 -4.66 -16.38 -11.78
C ALA A 200 -4.49 -15.96 -13.23
N GLU A 201 -3.58 -16.61 -13.97
CA GLU A 201 -3.28 -16.34 -15.37
C GLU A 201 -3.23 -14.84 -15.69
N ALA A 202 -2.58 -14.06 -14.80
CA ALA A 202 -2.50 -12.62 -14.88
C ALA A 202 -1.58 -12.15 -16.04
N GLY A 203 -1.98 -11.07 -16.71
CA GLY A 203 -1.12 -10.31 -17.63
C GLY A 203 -0.32 -9.22 -16.89
N ASP A 204 0.26 -8.31 -17.68
CA ASP A 204 1.10 -7.22 -17.15
C ASP A 204 0.30 -5.92 -16.90
N GLY A 205 -0.96 -5.84 -17.37
CA GLY A 205 -1.80 -4.65 -17.20
C GLY A 205 -2.29 -4.49 -15.78
N LEU A 206 -1.92 -3.36 -15.12
CA LEU A 206 -2.31 -3.00 -13.77
C LEU A 206 -3.24 -1.79 -13.77
N SER A 207 -4.24 -1.82 -12.92
CA SER A 207 -5.08 -0.69 -12.53
C SER A 207 -5.10 -0.56 -11.01
N ILE A 208 -5.17 0.66 -10.50
CA ILE A 208 -5.20 0.92 -9.05
C ILE A 208 -6.48 1.69 -8.71
N PHE A 209 -7.17 1.27 -7.67
CA PHE A 209 -8.34 1.96 -7.12
C PHE A 209 -8.22 2.08 -5.60
N GLY A 210 -8.65 3.21 -5.05
CA GLY A 210 -8.80 3.36 -3.61
C GLY A 210 -9.73 4.51 -3.23
N TYR A 211 -10.30 4.45 -2.02
CA TYR A 211 -11.22 5.46 -1.51
C TYR A 211 -10.80 5.92 -0.11
N SER A 212 -10.91 7.20 0.20
CA SER A 212 -10.54 7.77 1.51
C SER A 212 -9.05 7.55 1.86
N GLN A 213 -8.69 6.85 2.95
CA GLN A 213 -7.34 6.32 3.18
C GLN A 213 -6.85 5.57 1.94
N GLY A 214 -7.69 4.71 1.36
CA GLY A 214 -7.35 3.98 0.15
C GLY A 214 -7.09 4.91 -1.05
N GLY A 215 -7.74 6.05 -1.13
CA GLY A 215 -7.43 7.07 -2.14
C GLY A 215 -6.01 7.63 -1.97
N HIS A 216 -5.56 7.81 -0.73
CA HIS A 216 -4.19 8.17 -0.39
C HIS A 216 -3.21 7.03 -0.79
N GLY A 217 -3.48 5.79 -0.34
CA GLY A 217 -2.66 4.63 -0.67
C GLY A 217 -2.58 4.34 -2.17
N ALA A 218 -3.70 4.51 -2.91
CA ALA A 218 -3.73 4.35 -4.37
C ALA A 218 -2.84 5.37 -5.09
N LEU A 219 -2.84 6.62 -4.65
CA LEU A 219 -1.97 7.65 -5.22
C LEU A 219 -0.49 7.35 -4.94
N TRP A 220 -0.15 6.86 -3.75
CA TRP A 220 1.20 6.46 -3.41
C TRP A 220 1.62 5.20 -4.21
N ALA A 221 0.77 4.19 -4.32
CA ALA A 221 1.02 3.04 -5.17
C ALA A 221 1.27 3.44 -6.64
N GLY A 222 0.47 4.38 -7.17
CA GLY A 222 0.69 4.93 -8.50
C GLY A 222 2.04 5.64 -8.65
N GLN A 223 2.50 6.38 -7.64
CA GLN A 223 3.81 7.04 -7.65
C GLN A 223 4.98 6.06 -7.58
N LEU A 224 4.82 4.95 -6.85
CA LEU A 224 5.86 3.94 -6.65
C LEU A 224 5.91 2.89 -7.77
N ALA A 225 4.83 2.71 -8.53
CA ALA A 225 4.65 1.57 -9.44
C ALA A 225 5.82 1.35 -10.42
N ALA A 226 6.34 2.42 -11.02
CA ALA A 226 7.42 2.32 -11.99
C ALA A 226 8.76 1.83 -11.40
N GLU A 227 8.99 2.07 -10.11
CA GLU A 227 10.22 1.70 -9.42
C GLU A 227 10.04 0.40 -8.62
N TRP A 228 8.89 0.24 -7.95
CA TRP A 228 8.60 -0.87 -7.04
C TRP A 228 8.06 -2.11 -7.76
N ALA A 229 7.24 -1.93 -8.78
CA ALA A 229 6.63 -3.03 -9.54
C ALA A 229 6.79 -2.83 -11.06
N PRO A 230 8.04 -2.74 -11.58
CA PRO A 230 8.36 -2.36 -12.97
C PRO A 230 7.85 -3.34 -14.02
N ASP A 231 7.46 -4.55 -13.63
CA ASP A 231 6.91 -5.57 -14.52
C ASP A 231 5.44 -5.34 -14.89
N PHE A 232 4.80 -4.32 -14.27
CA PHE A 232 3.45 -3.95 -14.62
C PHE A 232 3.36 -2.74 -15.55
N ASP A 233 2.43 -2.82 -16.48
CA ASP A 233 1.98 -1.71 -17.31
C ASP A 233 0.80 -1.00 -16.59
N LEU A 234 1.09 0.08 -15.86
CA LEU A 234 0.05 0.82 -15.12
C LEU A 234 -0.86 1.59 -16.08
N ALA A 235 -2.10 1.15 -16.23
CA ALA A 235 -3.10 1.75 -17.09
C ALA A 235 -3.67 3.07 -16.53
N GLY A 236 -3.80 3.16 -15.20
CA GLY A 236 -4.29 4.35 -14.51
C GLY A 236 -4.56 4.12 -13.04
N THR A 237 -4.66 5.22 -12.30
CA THR A 237 -4.98 5.24 -10.87
C THR A 237 -6.28 6.01 -10.63
N VAL A 238 -7.18 5.45 -9.82
CA VAL A 238 -8.42 6.12 -9.40
C VAL A 238 -8.39 6.35 -7.90
N ALA A 239 -8.50 7.60 -7.49
CA ALA A 239 -8.54 8.02 -6.09
C ALA A 239 -9.90 8.67 -5.77
N GLY A 240 -10.72 7.98 -4.96
CA GLY A 240 -11.98 8.52 -4.47
C GLY A 240 -11.80 9.23 -3.14
N ALA A 241 -12.28 10.46 -3.01
CA ALA A 241 -12.23 11.27 -1.79
C ALA A 241 -10.92 11.09 -1.00
N PRO A 242 -9.73 11.22 -1.64
CA PRO A 242 -8.47 10.82 -1.04
C PRO A 242 -8.12 11.65 0.19
N ALA A 243 -7.61 11.00 1.24
CA ALA A 243 -7.07 11.68 2.42
C ALA A 243 -5.77 12.39 2.04
N THR A 244 -5.86 13.70 1.83
CA THR A 244 -4.76 14.57 1.42
C THR A 244 -4.75 15.86 2.22
N GLU A 245 -3.77 16.73 1.97
CA GLU A 245 -3.57 17.95 2.75
C GLU A 245 -3.28 17.64 4.24
N LEU A 246 -2.48 16.59 4.48
CA LEU A 246 -2.12 16.13 5.82
C LEU A 246 -1.55 17.24 6.71
N PRO A 247 -0.71 18.17 6.20
CA PRO A 247 -0.28 19.32 7.01
C PRO A 247 -1.44 20.20 7.49
N VAL A 248 -2.50 20.34 6.68
CA VAL A 248 -3.70 21.09 7.06
C VAL A 248 -4.52 20.32 8.11
N ILE A 249 -4.63 18.99 7.97
CA ILE A 249 -5.33 18.13 8.92
C ILE A 249 -4.66 18.21 10.29
N ILE A 250 -3.34 18.01 10.36
CA ILE A 250 -2.57 18.10 11.61
C ILE A 250 -2.63 19.53 12.17
N GLY A 251 -2.45 20.54 11.31
CA GLY A 251 -2.51 21.92 11.72
C GLY A 251 -3.86 22.40 12.25
N ALA A 252 -4.96 21.82 11.79
CA ALA A 252 -6.31 22.14 12.24
C ALA A 252 -6.85 21.16 13.31
N ALA A 253 -6.03 20.25 13.79
CA ALA A 253 -6.38 19.13 14.66
C ALA A 253 -7.23 19.52 15.88
N GLY A 254 -6.86 20.59 16.55
CA GLY A 254 -7.61 21.10 17.71
C GLY A 254 -9.03 21.62 17.41
N SER A 255 -9.39 21.81 16.13
CA SER A 255 -10.67 22.42 15.72
C SER A 255 -11.56 21.53 14.85
N LEU A 256 -11.01 20.46 14.24
CA LEU A 256 -11.75 19.56 13.37
C LEU A 256 -12.43 18.45 14.19
N PRO A 257 -13.68 18.07 13.88
CA PRO A 257 -14.39 16.99 14.59
C PRO A 257 -13.94 15.60 14.08
N ILE A 258 -12.64 15.37 14.02
CA ILE A 258 -12.02 14.16 13.44
C ILE A 258 -11.04 13.48 14.42
N ALA A 259 -11.25 13.63 15.73
CA ALA A 259 -10.30 13.15 16.75
C ALA A 259 -9.87 11.68 16.52
N GLY A 260 -10.80 10.77 16.27
CA GLY A 260 -10.47 9.36 16.04
C GLY A 260 -9.51 9.15 14.89
N PHE A 261 -9.71 9.80 13.74
CA PHE A 261 -8.80 9.74 12.60
C PHE A 261 -7.43 10.34 12.92
N LEU A 262 -7.43 11.49 13.61
CA LEU A 262 -6.18 12.13 13.99
C LEU A 262 -5.35 11.25 14.94
N TYR A 263 -5.99 10.59 15.89
CA TYR A 263 -5.32 9.65 16.79
C TYR A 263 -4.72 8.45 16.05
N MET A 264 -5.42 7.93 15.04
CA MET A 264 -4.85 6.90 14.16
C MET A 264 -3.64 7.42 13.36
N ILE A 265 -3.68 8.67 12.86
CA ILE A 265 -2.51 9.30 12.20
C ILE A 265 -1.34 9.41 13.17
N ILE A 266 -1.58 9.93 14.38
CA ILE A 266 -0.53 10.10 15.39
C ILE A 266 0.09 8.75 15.75
N ALA A 267 -0.73 7.73 15.99
CA ALA A 267 -0.26 6.39 16.33
C ALA A 267 0.50 5.72 15.18
N GLY A 268 -0.01 5.84 13.94
CA GLY A 268 0.63 5.29 12.75
C GLY A 268 1.98 5.97 12.42
N PHE A 269 2.06 7.30 12.55
CA PHE A 269 3.32 8.02 12.36
C PHE A 269 4.33 7.71 13.46
N ALA A 270 3.89 7.59 14.73
CA ALA A 270 4.77 7.21 15.82
C ALA A 270 5.32 5.78 15.69
N GLU A 271 4.59 4.88 15.01
CA GLU A 271 5.11 3.54 14.65
C GLU A 271 6.16 3.63 13.56
N ALA A 272 5.90 4.42 12.51
CA ALA A 272 6.75 4.50 11.33
C ALA A 272 8.00 5.36 11.52
N TYR A 273 7.93 6.40 12.36
CA TYR A 273 8.97 7.41 12.49
C TYR A 273 9.41 7.57 13.95
N PRO A 274 10.62 7.11 14.32
CA PRO A 274 11.11 7.21 15.71
C PRO A 274 11.12 8.63 16.28
N GLU A 275 11.21 9.66 15.43
CA GLU A 275 11.16 11.07 15.81
C GLU A 275 9.75 11.63 16.03
N ALA A 276 8.70 10.92 15.61
CA ALA A 276 7.31 11.33 15.75
C ALA A 276 6.79 11.09 17.18
N ASP A 277 7.24 11.91 18.13
CA ASP A 277 6.81 11.85 19.53
C ASP A 277 5.37 12.38 19.68
N PRO A 278 4.37 11.53 20.04
CA PRO A 278 2.99 11.95 20.28
C PRO A 278 2.86 13.07 21.32
N GLY A 279 3.73 13.09 22.36
CA GLY A 279 3.73 14.11 23.41
C GLY A 279 4.04 15.51 22.92
N LEU A 280 4.49 15.69 21.67
CA LEU A 280 4.63 16.99 21.03
C LEU A 280 3.31 17.56 20.50
N LEU A 281 2.33 16.70 20.23
CA LEU A 281 1.02 17.07 19.68
C LEU A 281 -0.10 16.93 20.71
N LEU A 282 0.02 15.99 21.65
CA LEU A 282 -1.01 15.61 22.59
C LEU A 282 -0.79 16.30 23.95
N THR A 283 -1.88 16.71 24.59
CA THR A 283 -1.86 17.04 26.00
C THR A 283 -1.60 15.78 26.84
N PRO A 284 -1.25 15.88 28.15
CA PRO A 284 -1.14 14.69 28.99
C PRO A 284 -2.44 13.87 29.09
N GLU A 285 -3.60 14.50 28.97
CA GLU A 285 -4.90 13.82 28.84
C GLU A 285 -4.97 13.08 27.51
N GLY A 286 -4.61 13.75 26.40
CA GLY A 286 -4.58 13.15 25.08
C GLY A 286 -3.62 11.97 24.96
N GLU A 287 -2.44 12.04 25.56
CA GLU A 287 -1.50 10.92 25.60
C GLU A 287 -2.09 9.68 26.29
N SER A 288 -2.87 9.88 27.37
CA SER A 288 -3.49 8.76 28.08
C SER A 288 -4.56 8.03 27.28
N GLU A 289 -5.14 8.69 26.26
CA GLU A 289 -6.17 8.14 25.39
C GLU A 289 -5.60 7.49 24.11
N LEU A 290 -4.28 7.59 23.85
CA LEU A 290 -3.69 7.11 22.58
C LEU A 290 -3.89 5.61 22.36
N SER A 291 -3.90 4.80 23.42
CA SER A 291 -4.10 3.34 23.29
C SER A 291 -5.53 2.95 22.84
N ALA A 292 -6.49 3.87 22.90
CA ALA A 292 -7.86 3.59 22.46
C ALA A 292 -7.95 3.23 20.96
N VAL A 293 -6.95 3.63 20.15
CA VAL A 293 -6.89 3.26 18.72
C VAL A 293 -6.55 1.79 18.49
N ASP A 294 -6.00 1.11 19.50
CA ASP A 294 -5.67 -0.32 19.46
C ASP A 294 -6.84 -1.21 19.99
N GLU A 295 -7.93 -0.59 20.48
CA GLU A 295 -9.05 -1.26 21.15
C GLU A 295 -10.33 -1.26 20.30
N GLY A 296 -10.25 -1.66 19.05
CA GLY A 296 -11.41 -1.73 18.15
C GLY A 296 -11.15 -1.12 16.77
N CYS A 297 -12.17 -1.22 15.92
CA CYS A 297 -12.06 -0.73 14.55
C CYS A 297 -12.55 0.71 14.42
N VAL A 298 -12.52 1.25 13.22
CA VAL A 298 -12.77 2.69 12.96
C VAL A 298 -14.02 3.25 13.63
N ARG A 299 -15.12 2.48 13.73
CA ARG A 299 -16.36 2.95 14.34
C ARG A 299 -16.24 3.09 15.86
N GLU A 300 -15.59 2.14 16.51
CA GLU A 300 -15.31 2.13 17.94
C GLU A 300 -14.35 3.28 18.28
N VAL A 301 -13.29 3.45 17.49
CA VAL A 301 -12.32 4.55 17.67
C VAL A 301 -12.98 5.91 17.50
N ILE A 302 -13.75 6.13 16.44
CA ILE A 302 -14.50 7.40 16.25
C ILE A 302 -15.49 7.60 17.40
N GLY A 303 -16.19 6.55 17.82
CA GLY A 303 -17.16 6.60 18.92
C GLY A 303 -16.52 6.96 20.25
N HIS A 304 -15.31 6.46 20.53
CA HIS A 304 -14.55 6.75 21.75
C HIS A 304 -14.26 8.26 21.90
N PHE A 305 -13.85 8.90 20.80
CA PHE A 305 -13.48 10.32 20.81
C PHE A 305 -14.65 11.29 20.53
N ALA A 306 -15.85 10.80 20.23
CA ALA A 306 -16.97 11.64 19.75
C ALA A 306 -17.43 12.73 20.72
N ASP A 307 -17.37 12.46 22.03
CA ASP A 307 -17.87 13.37 23.06
C ASP A 307 -16.76 14.24 23.71
N THR A 308 -15.48 14.02 23.33
CA THR A 308 -14.35 14.76 23.91
C THR A 308 -13.91 15.87 22.97
N PRO A 309 -13.93 17.14 23.41
CA PRO A 309 -13.43 18.25 22.57
C PRO A 309 -11.95 18.09 22.25
N ASN A 310 -11.57 18.18 20.98
CA ASN A 310 -10.17 18.09 20.56
C ASN A 310 -9.24 19.05 21.30
N ALA A 311 -9.73 20.24 21.67
CA ALA A 311 -8.96 21.23 22.42
C ALA A 311 -8.55 20.78 23.84
N GLU A 312 -9.13 19.70 24.37
CA GLU A 312 -8.71 19.08 25.63
C GLU A 312 -7.62 18.02 25.41
N LEU A 313 -7.52 17.49 24.20
CA LEU A 313 -6.65 16.37 23.82
C LEU A 313 -5.40 16.81 23.05
N ILE A 314 -5.48 17.93 22.31
CA ILE A 314 -4.45 18.38 21.36
C ILE A 314 -3.85 19.69 21.84
N GLU A 315 -2.53 19.79 21.80
CA GLU A 315 -1.83 21.03 22.10
C GLU A 315 -2.18 22.16 21.12
N PRO A 316 -2.33 23.41 21.58
CA PRO A 316 -2.86 24.51 20.74
C PRO A 316 -2.03 24.87 19.51
N ASP A 317 -0.74 24.63 19.54
CA ASP A 317 0.23 25.02 18.51
C ASP A 317 0.72 23.83 17.67
N ALA A 318 -0.04 22.73 17.60
CA ALA A 318 0.34 21.49 16.92
C ALA A 318 0.69 21.68 15.42
N ALA A 319 0.15 22.73 14.79
CA ALA A 319 0.34 23.02 13.37
C ALA A 319 1.80 23.24 12.91
N GLU A 320 2.64 23.77 13.79
CA GLU A 320 4.01 24.19 13.47
C GLU A 320 5.05 23.36 14.24
N VAL A 321 4.64 22.22 14.80
CA VAL A 321 5.53 21.36 15.60
C VAL A 321 6.33 20.44 14.68
N GLU A 322 7.64 20.65 14.66
CA GLU A 322 8.57 19.71 14.04
C GLU A 322 8.82 18.50 15.00
N PRO A 323 8.94 17.26 14.47
CA PRO A 323 9.02 16.91 13.03
C PRO A 323 7.66 16.65 12.35
N TRP A 324 6.55 16.81 13.04
CA TRP A 324 5.21 16.46 12.56
C TRP A 324 4.79 17.18 11.27
N ALA A 325 5.13 18.47 11.17
CA ALA A 325 4.81 19.27 9.96
C ALA A 325 5.57 18.74 8.74
N GLU A 326 6.85 18.37 8.90
CA GLU A 326 7.68 17.79 7.85
C GLU A 326 7.20 16.40 7.46
N LEU A 327 6.91 15.53 8.44
CA LEU A 327 6.40 14.18 8.20
C LEU A 327 5.04 14.18 7.50
N ALA A 328 4.12 15.06 7.92
CA ALA A 328 2.84 15.24 7.26
C ALA A 328 3.01 15.67 5.79
N ALA A 329 3.94 16.60 5.52
CA ALA A 329 4.21 17.06 4.16
C ALA A 329 4.89 15.96 3.31
N ALA A 330 5.73 15.12 3.91
CA ALA A 330 6.39 14.02 3.22
C ALA A 330 5.40 12.90 2.82
N ASN A 331 4.36 12.68 3.63
CA ASN A 331 3.33 11.67 3.35
C ASN A 331 2.14 12.19 2.54
N ASP A 332 2.11 13.49 2.18
CA ASP A 332 1.02 14.08 1.39
C ASP A 332 1.23 13.81 -0.11
N PRO A 333 0.34 13.07 -0.82
CA PRO A 333 0.57 12.57 -2.17
C PRO A 333 0.48 13.67 -3.25
N GLY A 334 0.79 13.32 -4.50
CA GLY A 334 0.59 14.17 -5.66
C GLY A 334 1.70 15.20 -5.89
N ARG A 335 2.91 14.93 -5.40
CA ARG A 335 4.12 15.76 -5.56
C ARG A 335 5.08 15.23 -6.64
N VAL A 336 4.78 14.05 -7.17
CA VAL A 336 5.55 13.40 -8.24
C VAL A 336 4.58 13.02 -9.34
N ALA A 337 4.89 13.43 -10.57
CA ALA A 337 4.10 13.02 -11.73
C ALA A 337 4.43 11.58 -12.10
N THR A 338 3.42 10.83 -12.52
CA THR A 338 3.53 9.46 -13.04
C THR A 338 3.19 9.43 -14.53
N ASP A 339 3.64 8.42 -15.24
CA ASP A 339 3.32 8.24 -16.66
C ASP A 339 1.83 7.86 -16.88
N ALA A 340 1.20 7.23 -15.88
CA ALA A 340 -0.20 6.82 -15.94
C ALA A 340 -1.14 7.98 -15.56
N PRO A 341 -2.30 8.12 -16.23
CA PRO A 341 -3.29 9.14 -15.90
C PRO A 341 -3.99 8.83 -14.57
N ILE A 342 -4.51 9.88 -13.93
CA ILE A 342 -5.20 9.79 -12.64
C ILE A 342 -6.63 10.33 -12.76
N LEU A 343 -7.59 9.56 -12.22
CA LEU A 343 -8.96 10.02 -11.98
C LEU A 343 -9.15 10.30 -10.49
N ILE A 344 -9.60 11.50 -10.16
CA ILE A 344 -10.03 11.87 -8.81
C ILE A 344 -11.54 12.03 -8.81
N VAL A 345 -12.25 11.33 -7.94
CA VAL A 345 -13.70 11.47 -7.76
C VAL A 345 -14.01 11.89 -6.33
N HIS A 346 -14.97 12.80 -6.11
CA HIS A 346 -15.27 13.31 -4.78
C HIS A 346 -16.72 13.81 -4.70
N SER A 347 -17.40 13.58 -3.57
CA SER A 347 -18.72 14.17 -3.33
C SER A 347 -18.60 15.63 -2.86
N ALA A 348 -19.44 16.51 -3.38
CA ALA A 348 -19.54 17.89 -2.89
C ALA A 348 -20.09 17.99 -1.46
N ALA A 349 -20.80 16.96 -1.00
CA ALA A 349 -21.41 16.87 0.33
C ALA A 349 -20.63 15.95 1.28
N ASP A 350 -19.35 15.64 0.95
CA ASP A 350 -18.48 14.83 1.79
C ASP A 350 -18.34 15.44 3.20
N ASP A 351 -18.67 14.64 4.20
CA ASP A 351 -18.74 15.06 5.61
C ASP A 351 -17.51 14.59 6.43
N VAL A 352 -16.54 13.93 5.77
CA VAL A 352 -15.30 13.45 6.38
C VAL A 352 -14.08 14.13 5.78
N VAL A 353 -13.90 14.03 4.44
CA VAL A 353 -12.80 14.66 3.71
C VAL A 353 -13.33 15.87 2.94
N PRO A 354 -12.92 17.11 3.29
CA PRO A 354 -13.39 18.29 2.59
C PRO A 354 -13.13 18.22 1.07
N VAL A 355 -14.16 18.41 0.24
CA VAL A 355 -14.05 18.36 -1.23
C VAL A 355 -13.01 19.32 -1.81
N ALA A 356 -12.70 20.40 -1.08
CA ALA A 356 -11.64 21.35 -1.43
C ALA A 356 -10.25 20.69 -1.45
N PHE A 357 -10.02 19.63 -0.67
CA PHE A 357 -8.72 18.95 -0.64
C PHE A 357 -8.43 18.25 -1.98
N SER A 358 -9.42 17.62 -2.60
CA SER A 358 -9.21 17.04 -3.93
C SER A 358 -9.03 18.12 -5.02
N GLU A 359 -9.52 19.34 -4.81
CA GLU A 359 -9.24 20.45 -5.72
C GLU A 359 -7.78 20.92 -5.59
N LEU A 360 -7.28 21.09 -4.37
CA LEU A 360 -5.88 21.45 -4.10
C LEU A 360 -4.92 20.38 -4.62
N LEU A 361 -5.23 19.11 -4.37
CA LEU A 361 -4.50 17.97 -4.90
C LEU A 361 -4.42 18.00 -6.44
N ALA A 362 -5.55 18.16 -7.12
CA ALA A 362 -5.59 18.21 -8.59
C ALA A 362 -4.79 19.40 -9.13
N GLN A 363 -4.87 20.59 -8.49
CA GLN A 363 -4.07 21.75 -8.87
C GLN A 363 -2.57 21.49 -8.70
N ARG A 364 -2.15 20.86 -7.60
CA ARG A 364 -0.77 20.47 -7.34
C ARG A 364 -0.26 19.50 -8.39
N MET A 365 -1.00 18.42 -8.65
CA MET A 365 -0.65 17.43 -9.66
C MET A 365 -0.56 18.01 -11.06
N CYS A 366 -1.50 18.89 -11.44
CA CYS A 366 -1.44 19.59 -12.73
C CYS A 366 -0.18 20.46 -12.86
N ALA A 367 0.27 21.09 -11.77
CA ALA A 367 1.49 21.91 -11.78
C ALA A 367 2.76 21.07 -11.99
N GLU A 368 2.75 19.80 -11.54
CA GLU A 368 3.81 18.82 -11.79
C GLU A 368 3.72 18.16 -13.18
N GLY A 369 2.71 18.49 -13.98
CA GLY A 369 2.52 17.97 -15.33
C GLY A 369 1.77 16.63 -15.40
N GLN A 370 1.16 16.18 -14.29
CA GLN A 370 0.34 14.97 -14.24
C GLN A 370 -0.94 15.14 -15.06
N VAL A 371 -1.31 14.13 -15.82
CA VAL A 371 -2.62 14.05 -16.48
C VAL A 371 -3.67 13.68 -15.43
N VAL A 372 -4.54 14.64 -15.07
CA VAL A 372 -5.57 14.45 -14.04
C VAL A 372 -6.94 14.78 -14.60
N GLU A 373 -7.89 13.88 -14.39
CA GLU A 373 -9.32 14.13 -14.51
C GLU A 373 -9.91 14.21 -13.11
N ARG A 374 -10.59 15.32 -12.75
CA ARG A 374 -11.31 15.43 -11.48
C ARG A 374 -12.81 15.55 -11.74
N ARG A 375 -13.60 14.70 -11.07
CA ARG A 375 -15.06 14.71 -11.08
C ARG A 375 -15.60 14.99 -9.69
N VAL A 376 -16.63 15.82 -9.60
CA VAL A 376 -17.33 16.13 -8.35
C VAL A 376 -18.78 15.71 -8.46
N TYR A 377 -19.25 14.91 -7.51
CA TYR A 377 -20.64 14.51 -7.41
C TYR A 377 -21.45 15.57 -6.66
N ASP A 378 -22.47 16.14 -7.32
CA ASP A 378 -23.42 17.11 -6.72
C ASP A 378 -24.79 16.45 -6.54
N ASN A 379 -24.81 15.31 -5.83
CA ASN A 379 -26.00 14.50 -5.58
C ASN A 379 -26.40 14.42 -4.10
N GLY A 380 -25.63 15.11 -3.22
CA GLY A 380 -25.92 15.22 -1.80
C GLY A 380 -25.50 14.01 -0.96
N GLN A 381 -24.76 13.06 -1.52
CA GLN A 381 -24.23 11.91 -0.80
C GLN A 381 -23.09 12.32 0.12
N GLY A 382 -23.05 11.78 1.35
CA GLY A 382 -21.92 11.87 2.27
C GLY A 382 -20.74 11.01 1.84
N HIS A 383 -19.69 11.00 2.66
CA HIS A 383 -18.43 10.31 2.37
C HIS A 383 -18.61 8.83 1.99
N GLY A 384 -19.21 8.04 2.89
CA GLY A 384 -19.40 6.60 2.65
C GLY A 384 -20.47 6.29 1.61
N GLU A 385 -21.46 7.17 1.44
CA GLU A 385 -22.55 6.98 0.49
C GLU A 385 -22.09 7.13 -0.97
N ALA A 386 -20.98 7.85 -1.20
CA ALA A 386 -20.43 8.08 -2.55
C ALA A 386 -19.55 6.92 -3.07
N VAL A 387 -19.18 5.95 -2.23
CA VAL A 387 -18.31 4.82 -2.63
C VAL A 387 -18.85 4.03 -3.83
N PRO A 388 -20.14 3.64 -3.91
CA PRO A 388 -20.66 2.93 -5.07
C PRO A 388 -20.56 3.72 -6.39
N ASP A 389 -20.75 5.04 -6.33
CA ASP A 389 -20.61 5.91 -7.51
C ASP A 389 -19.14 6.00 -7.94
N ALA A 390 -18.21 6.09 -6.96
CA ALA A 390 -16.78 6.08 -7.20
C ALA A 390 -16.32 4.78 -7.88
N VAL A 391 -16.80 3.62 -7.43
CA VAL A 391 -16.50 2.32 -8.05
C VAL A 391 -17.07 2.24 -9.46
N THR A 392 -18.28 2.76 -9.69
CA THR A 392 -18.91 2.79 -11.03
C THR A 392 -18.09 3.64 -12.01
N ASP A 393 -17.65 4.83 -11.57
CA ASP A 393 -16.81 5.71 -12.38
C ASP A 393 -15.41 5.10 -12.60
N ALA A 394 -14.83 4.46 -11.57
CA ALA A 394 -13.56 3.76 -11.67
C ALA A 394 -13.63 2.66 -12.74
N PHE A 395 -14.66 1.81 -12.69
CA PHE A 395 -14.84 0.75 -13.67
C PHE A 395 -14.92 1.31 -15.09
N ALA A 396 -15.80 2.28 -15.33
CA ALA A 396 -15.99 2.86 -16.64
C ALA A 396 -14.73 3.55 -17.18
N TRP A 397 -14.01 4.25 -16.30
CA TRP A 397 -12.80 4.99 -16.67
C TRP A 397 -11.62 4.06 -16.93
N LEU A 398 -11.37 3.06 -16.07
CA LEU A 398 -10.28 2.08 -16.22
C LEU A 398 -10.48 1.20 -17.45
N GLN A 399 -11.73 0.83 -17.78
CA GLN A 399 -12.04 0.13 -19.04
C GLN A 399 -11.60 0.93 -20.28
N GLN A 400 -11.80 2.24 -20.28
CA GLN A 400 -11.35 3.11 -21.36
C GLN A 400 -9.81 3.16 -21.44
N ARG A 401 -9.13 3.20 -20.27
CA ARG A 401 -7.65 3.18 -20.24
C ARG A 401 -7.11 1.86 -20.77
N ALA A 402 -7.69 0.74 -20.34
CA ALA A 402 -7.33 -0.59 -20.86
C ALA A 402 -7.60 -0.75 -22.37
N ALA A 403 -8.58 -0.01 -22.92
CA ALA A 403 -8.84 0.04 -24.36
C ALA A 403 -7.87 0.96 -25.13
N GLY A 404 -7.01 1.71 -24.44
CA GLY A 404 -6.08 2.68 -25.03
C GLY A 404 -6.71 4.01 -25.43
N ASP A 405 -7.90 4.34 -24.90
CA ASP A 405 -8.53 5.64 -25.14
C ASP A 405 -7.71 6.76 -24.49
N GLU A 406 -7.62 7.92 -25.10
CA GLU A 406 -6.94 9.07 -24.54
C GLU A 406 -7.63 9.55 -23.25
N PRO A 407 -6.88 9.80 -22.14
CA PRO A 407 -7.47 10.29 -20.91
C PRO A 407 -7.96 11.74 -21.06
N ALA A 408 -9.14 12.04 -20.50
CA ALA A 408 -9.54 13.42 -20.31
C ALA A 408 -8.64 14.09 -19.28
N SER A 409 -8.47 15.42 -19.37
CA SER A 409 -7.77 16.20 -18.36
C SER A 409 -8.57 17.42 -17.96
N THR A 410 -8.67 17.67 -16.66
CA THR A 410 -9.25 18.88 -16.08
C THR A 410 -8.19 19.94 -15.75
N CYS A 411 -6.91 19.66 -16.04
CA CYS A 411 -5.84 20.60 -15.87
C CYS A 411 -6.02 21.82 -16.79
N PRO A 412 -5.71 23.04 -16.31
CA PRO A 412 -5.75 24.24 -17.15
C PRO A 412 -4.88 24.08 -18.38
N THR A 413 -5.43 24.35 -19.54
CA THR A 413 -4.61 24.48 -20.78
C THR A 413 -3.84 25.79 -20.69
N GLY A 414 -2.51 25.74 -20.66
CA GLY A 414 -1.62 26.90 -20.60
C GLY A 414 -1.78 27.84 -21.78
#